data_a4b106453ced5777612205ab19d13ccf
#
_entry.id   a4b106453ced5777612205ab19d13ccf
#
_cell.length_a   1.000
_cell.length_b   1.000
_cell.length_c   1.000
_cell.angle_alpha   90.00
_cell.angle_beta   90.00
_cell.angle_gamma   90.00
#
_symmetry.space_group_name_H-M   'P 1'
#
loop_
_entity.id
_entity.type
_entity.pdbx_description
1 polymer ?
#
loop_
_entity_poly.entity_id
_entity_poly.type
_entity_poly.pdbx_seq_one_letter_code
_entity_poly.pdbx_strand_id
1 'polypeptide(L)'
;MKTYLVALFCVVRCLLYPSTTIVVSSYTFKQGKETILKIVDDFMRKSPLLRNEIEKYSVGQNDCSVYFKSGGWIQVRVAAESSRGAHCQILIIDESRMVTQHIRDTVLMPMLASPRSPKYLNKPEYKHLKEMNKILMMSSAWYKQSEMFEQVKSYLANMLNEKNYFLCDLPYQLSISEDLLMKESIENEMSEQTFSDITFMMEREGIFYGSGEDSLFNFQSLNDRRILQEGLHNLEYYRVNGVKVPAKQVGEKRILSLDVALLASRKHDNDASCFTIHSARETASQSYIDNIVYIETAEGILTEELGLMVMRYYYNYDIDYIALDSAGIGQAVLDYIMSDRYDPLYGVTYGALNCCNNEDLATRCKVRNAPKVVYAIKANAKSNNDMALALRTGFQNGSINLLVSESDVDDKLKSIIKGYTKLSENQKNILRLPYYQTSALINELINLEHDVSNGLIKVKEKSGMRKDRYSSTEYGYYVVQQLALKLKPKNNTMSLIDKLPMRAGRRFSSF
;
A
#
# COMPACT_ATOMS: atom_id res chain seq x y z
N MET A 1 9.95 22.93 2.37
CA MET A 1 9.82 24.12 1.52
C MET A 1 8.38 24.38 1.06
N LYS A 2 7.61 23.39 0.54
CA LYS A 2 6.20 23.56 0.09
C LYS A 2 5.34 24.37 1.10
N THR A 3 5.28 23.94 2.36
CA THR A 3 4.49 24.59 3.42
C THR A 3 4.87 26.05 3.68
N TYR A 4 6.18 26.38 3.60
CA TYR A 4 6.66 27.75 3.76
C TYR A 4 6.13 28.67 2.65
N LEU A 5 6.27 28.25 1.38
CA LEU A 5 5.80 29.01 0.23
C LEU A 5 4.29 29.22 0.24
N VAL A 6 3.53 28.19 0.65
CA VAL A 6 2.08 28.27 0.82
C VAL A 6 1.69 29.24 1.90
N ALA A 7 2.31 29.14 3.07
CA ALA A 7 2.04 30.08 4.16
C ALA A 7 2.32 31.53 3.73
N LEU A 8 3.43 31.76 3.03
CA LEU A 8 3.79 33.08 2.49
C LEU A 8 2.75 33.56 1.47
N PHE A 9 2.38 32.69 0.49
CA PHE A 9 1.34 33.00 -0.47
C PHE A 9 0.02 33.39 0.20
N CYS A 10 -0.43 32.64 1.19
CA CYS A 10 -1.66 32.90 1.92
C CYS A 10 -1.63 34.29 2.61
N VAL A 11 -0.54 34.61 3.29
CA VAL A 11 -0.35 35.89 3.96
C VAL A 11 -0.37 37.03 2.96
N VAL A 12 0.45 36.96 1.89
CA VAL A 12 0.53 38.01 0.85
C VAL A 12 -0.84 38.23 0.20
N ARG A 13 -1.57 37.15 -0.09
CA ARG A 13 -2.91 37.25 -0.68
C ARG A 13 -3.89 37.96 0.25
N CYS A 14 -3.92 37.64 1.54
CA CYS A 14 -4.81 38.28 2.50
C CYS A 14 -4.45 39.75 2.76
N LEU A 15 -3.17 40.11 2.67
CA LEU A 15 -2.72 41.48 2.83
C LEU A 15 -3.03 42.36 1.61
N LEU A 16 -2.67 41.91 0.41
CA LEU A 16 -2.78 42.68 -0.84
C LEU A 16 -4.19 42.70 -1.43
N TYR A 17 -5.00 41.66 -1.12
CA TYR A 17 -6.35 41.52 -1.67
C TYR A 17 -7.37 41.43 -0.54
N PRO A 18 -7.92 42.57 -0.06
CA PRO A 18 -8.88 42.61 1.05
C PRO A 18 -10.06 41.66 0.87
N SER A 19 -10.52 41.09 1.96
CA SER A 19 -11.62 40.10 2.00
C SER A 19 -11.32 38.80 1.25
N THR A 20 -10.06 38.43 1.06
CA THR A 20 -9.69 37.13 0.53
C THR A 20 -9.90 36.03 1.56
N THR A 21 -10.59 34.97 1.21
CA THR A 21 -10.82 33.81 2.07
C THR A 21 -10.11 32.59 1.49
N ILE A 22 -9.32 31.92 2.32
CA ILE A 22 -8.47 30.81 1.93
C ILE A 22 -8.78 29.60 2.82
N VAL A 23 -9.04 28.46 2.19
CA VAL A 23 -9.09 27.16 2.87
C VAL A 23 -7.84 26.39 2.49
N VAL A 24 -7.10 25.93 3.51
CA VAL A 24 -6.02 24.95 3.37
C VAL A 24 -6.59 23.60 3.79
N SER A 25 -6.72 22.69 2.83
CA SER A 25 -7.22 21.35 3.04
C SER A 25 -6.10 20.34 2.88
N SER A 26 -6.08 19.32 3.72
CA SER A 26 -5.11 18.23 3.67
C SER A 26 -5.75 16.93 4.13
N TYR A 27 -5.11 15.81 3.84
CA TYR A 27 -5.58 14.49 4.24
C TYR A 27 -5.77 14.39 5.76
N THR A 28 -4.82 14.95 6.54
CA THR A 28 -4.96 15.04 8.00
C THR A 28 -5.01 16.49 8.46
N PHE A 29 -5.76 16.78 9.53
CA PHE A 29 -5.83 18.12 10.13
C PHE A 29 -4.45 18.63 10.56
N LYS A 30 -3.59 17.73 11.06
CA LYS A 30 -2.24 18.06 11.53
C LYS A 30 -1.36 18.62 10.40
N GLN A 31 -1.41 18.03 9.21
CA GLN A 31 -0.65 18.53 8.05
C GLN A 31 -1.08 19.95 7.67
N GLY A 32 -2.38 20.19 7.53
CA GLY A 32 -2.88 21.54 7.23
C GLY A 32 -2.55 22.57 8.31
N LYS A 33 -2.52 22.16 9.58
CA LYS A 33 -2.16 23.01 10.72
C LYS A 33 -0.73 23.56 10.61
N GLU A 34 0.22 22.83 10.01
CA GLU A 34 1.60 23.28 9.84
C GLU A 34 1.69 24.61 9.07
N THR A 35 0.78 24.86 8.12
CA THR A 35 0.70 26.15 7.41
C THR A 35 0.37 27.31 8.35
N ILE A 36 -0.57 27.12 9.26
CA ILE A 36 -0.94 28.15 10.24
C ILE A 36 0.16 28.34 11.28
N LEU A 37 0.77 27.25 11.77
CA LEU A 37 1.90 27.33 12.69
C LEU A 37 3.06 28.12 12.06
N LYS A 38 3.31 27.94 10.76
CA LYS A 38 4.34 28.71 10.05
C LYS A 38 4.06 30.21 10.04
N ILE A 39 2.81 30.59 9.90
CA ILE A 39 2.40 32.00 9.97
C ILE A 39 2.56 32.55 11.40
N VAL A 40 2.06 31.82 12.39
CA VAL A 40 1.99 32.31 13.79
C VAL A 40 3.36 32.27 14.47
N ASP A 41 4.06 31.14 14.38
CA ASP A 41 5.30 30.90 15.12
C ASP A 41 6.54 31.47 14.42
N ASP A 42 6.51 31.62 13.08
CA ASP A 42 7.66 32.11 12.32
C ASP A 42 7.43 33.53 11.79
N PHE A 43 6.44 33.73 10.89
CA PHE A 43 6.27 35.01 10.19
C PHE A 43 5.87 36.17 11.11
N MET A 44 4.90 35.93 12.01
CA MET A 44 4.48 36.99 12.99
C MET A 44 5.60 37.33 13.96
N ARG A 45 6.46 36.37 14.31
CA ARG A 45 7.60 36.61 15.21
C ARG A 45 8.66 37.46 14.54
N LYS A 46 8.91 37.23 13.23
CA LYS A 46 9.92 37.94 12.44
C LYS A 46 9.46 39.30 11.91
N SER A 47 8.14 39.49 11.76
CA SER A 47 7.55 40.70 11.19
C SER A 47 6.52 41.36 12.12
N PRO A 48 6.89 42.39 12.90
CA PRO A 48 5.93 43.15 13.70
C PRO A 48 4.82 43.78 12.87
N LEU A 49 5.11 44.19 11.62
CA LEU A 49 4.11 44.72 10.70
C LEU A 49 3.03 43.69 10.38
N LEU A 50 3.42 42.45 10.05
CA LEU A 50 2.46 41.40 9.83
C LEU A 50 1.61 41.13 11.07
N ARG A 51 2.22 41.10 12.26
CA ARG A 51 1.51 40.90 13.51
C ARG A 51 0.43 41.98 13.71
N ASN A 52 0.70 43.22 13.33
CA ASN A 52 -0.27 44.33 13.43
C ASN A 52 -1.42 44.19 12.42
N GLU A 53 -1.26 43.48 11.31
CA GLU A 53 -2.32 43.23 10.32
C GLU A 53 -3.23 42.06 10.70
N ILE A 54 -2.81 41.19 11.62
CA ILE A 54 -3.61 40.05 12.09
C ILE A 54 -4.54 40.55 13.23
N GLU A 55 -5.84 40.31 13.04
CA GLU A 55 -6.88 40.64 14.02
C GLU A 55 -6.92 39.58 15.13
N LYS A 56 -7.01 38.32 14.76
CA LYS A 56 -7.03 37.16 15.68
C LYS A 56 -6.56 35.90 15.00
N TYR A 57 -6.16 34.93 15.78
CA TYR A 57 -5.83 33.59 15.30
C TYR A 57 -6.20 32.50 16.31
N SER A 58 -6.39 31.28 15.84
CA SER A 58 -6.62 30.09 16.65
C SER A 58 -5.69 28.96 16.18
N VAL A 59 -5.11 28.21 17.13
CA VAL A 59 -4.21 27.08 16.89
C VAL A 59 -4.67 25.87 17.72
N GLY A 60 -5.98 25.61 17.72
CA GLY A 60 -6.59 24.49 18.43
C GLY A 60 -6.40 23.13 17.77
N GLN A 61 -6.98 22.10 18.39
CA GLN A 61 -7.00 20.75 17.82
C GLN A 61 -8.02 20.59 16.70
N ASN A 62 -9.16 21.31 16.78
CA ASN A 62 -10.27 21.22 15.84
C ASN A 62 -10.57 22.55 15.13
N ASP A 63 -9.89 23.62 15.51
CA ASP A 63 -9.98 24.93 14.87
C ASP A 63 -8.59 25.52 14.72
N CYS A 64 -8.23 25.81 13.48
CA CYS A 64 -6.96 26.40 13.14
C CYS A 64 -7.19 27.45 12.06
N SER A 65 -6.99 28.74 12.43
CA SER A 65 -7.37 29.86 11.57
C SER A 65 -6.59 31.11 11.88
N VAL A 66 -6.46 32.01 10.88
CA VAL A 66 -5.90 33.35 11.02
C VAL A 66 -6.86 34.33 10.35
N TYR A 67 -7.23 35.39 11.03
CA TYR A 67 -8.09 36.48 10.52
C TYR A 67 -7.30 37.77 10.43
N PHE A 68 -7.47 38.47 9.32
CA PHE A 68 -6.78 39.72 9.03
C PHE A 68 -7.71 40.93 9.16
N LYS A 69 -7.18 42.06 9.58
CA LYS A 69 -7.92 43.35 9.65
C LYS A 69 -8.48 43.76 8.28
N SER A 70 -7.88 43.31 7.20
CA SER A 70 -8.39 43.47 5.83
C SER A 70 -9.71 42.74 5.54
N GLY A 71 -10.25 41.96 6.52
CA GLY A 71 -11.43 41.10 6.37
C GLY A 71 -11.13 39.76 5.69
N GLY A 72 -9.87 39.50 5.37
CA GLY A 72 -9.44 38.19 4.88
C GLY A 72 -9.24 37.15 5.99
N TRP A 73 -9.25 35.87 5.63
CA TRP A 73 -8.95 34.81 6.58
C TRP A 73 -8.35 33.59 5.90
N ILE A 74 -7.63 32.79 6.69
CA ILE A 74 -7.07 31.49 6.32
C ILE A 74 -7.59 30.47 7.34
N GLN A 75 -8.18 29.37 6.88
CA GLN A 75 -8.69 28.28 7.73
C GLN A 75 -8.20 26.93 7.26
N VAL A 76 -7.94 26.03 8.20
CA VAL A 76 -7.61 24.62 7.93
C VAL A 76 -8.89 23.78 7.96
N ARG A 77 -9.04 22.92 6.97
CA ARG A 77 -10.12 21.93 6.90
C ARG A 77 -9.56 20.56 6.50
N VAL A 78 -10.11 19.51 7.06
CA VAL A 78 -9.75 18.13 6.64
C VAL A 78 -10.40 17.84 5.29
N ALA A 79 -9.71 17.11 4.43
CA ALA A 79 -10.26 16.61 3.18
C ALA A 79 -11.23 15.43 3.43
N ALA A 80 -12.41 15.74 3.98
CA ALA A 80 -13.44 14.78 4.38
C ALA A 80 -14.84 15.37 4.27
N GLU A 81 -15.86 14.52 4.30
CA GLU A 81 -17.28 14.89 4.22
C GLU A 81 -17.69 15.93 5.29
N SER A 82 -17.05 15.90 6.46
CA SER A 82 -17.30 16.87 7.54
C SER A 82 -16.95 18.32 7.19
N SER A 83 -16.24 18.56 6.10
CA SER A 83 -15.85 19.89 5.63
C SER A 83 -16.86 20.51 4.65
N ARG A 84 -17.97 19.83 4.34
CA ARG A 84 -19.05 20.40 3.49
C ARG A 84 -19.58 21.71 4.06
N GLY A 85 -19.95 22.63 3.15
CA GLY A 85 -20.55 23.91 3.50
C GLY A 85 -19.56 25.04 3.80
N ALA A 86 -18.26 24.79 3.78
CA ALA A 86 -17.27 25.85 3.80
C ALA A 86 -17.22 26.58 2.44
N HIS A 87 -16.90 27.88 2.44
CA HIS A 87 -16.77 28.69 1.24
C HIS A 87 -15.44 29.45 1.26
N CYS A 88 -14.74 29.44 0.13
CA CYS A 88 -13.50 30.20 -0.02
C CYS A 88 -13.32 30.68 -1.46
N GLN A 89 -12.41 31.62 -1.67
CA GLN A 89 -11.99 32.06 -3.00
C GLN A 89 -10.71 31.34 -3.45
N ILE A 90 -9.91 30.89 -2.51
CA ILE A 90 -8.69 30.15 -2.78
C ILE A 90 -8.75 28.84 -1.96
N LEU A 91 -8.70 27.74 -2.65
CA LEU A 91 -8.59 26.41 -2.08
C LEU A 91 -7.17 25.89 -2.30
N ILE A 92 -6.52 25.49 -1.24
CA ILE A 92 -5.21 24.85 -1.28
C ILE A 92 -5.38 23.41 -0.80
N ILE A 93 -4.99 22.43 -1.60
CA ILE A 93 -5.01 21.03 -1.24
C ILE A 93 -3.56 20.57 -1.10
N ASP A 94 -3.16 20.33 0.15
CA ASP A 94 -1.83 19.82 0.47
C ASP A 94 -1.86 18.28 0.50
N GLU A 95 -0.79 17.66 0.04
CA GLU A 95 -0.68 16.22 -0.21
C GLU A 95 -1.87 15.68 -1.02
N SER A 96 -2.15 16.34 -2.15
CA SER A 96 -3.34 16.05 -2.98
C SER A 96 -3.41 14.60 -3.49
N ARG A 97 -2.29 13.88 -3.56
CA ARG A 97 -2.23 12.44 -3.88
C ARG A 97 -3.00 11.56 -2.90
N MET A 98 -3.18 12.03 -1.65
CA MET A 98 -3.90 11.30 -0.60
C MET A 98 -5.40 11.62 -0.58
N VAL A 99 -5.84 12.63 -1.34
CA VAL A 99 -7.24 13.07 -1.40
C VAL A 99 -7.93 12.40 -2.57
N THR A 100 -8.95 11.58 -2.29
CA THR A 100 -9.71 10.88 -3.32
C THR A 100 -10.43 11.85 -4.25
N GLN A 101 -10.63 11.46 -5.51
CA GLN A 101 -11.37 12.24 -6.49
C GLN A 101 -12.78 12.59 -5.98
N HIS A 102 -13.44 11.64 -5.36
CA HIS A 102 -14.77 11.86 -4.80
C HIS A 102 -14.80 13.04 -3.82
N ILE A 103 -13.92 13.04 -2.80
CA ILE A 103 -13.85 14.14 -1.81
C ILE A 103 -13.45 15.45 -2.48
N ARG A 104 -12.48 15.41 -3.39
CA ARG A 104 -12.08 16.61 -4.12
C ARG A 104 -13.26 17.22 -4.87
N ASP A 105 -13.97 16.44 -5.67
CA ASP A 105 -14.97 16.94 -6.62
C ASP A 105 -16.32 17.24 -5.93
N THR A 106 -16.69 16.49 -4.88
CA THR A 106 -18.01 16.64 -4.22
C THR A 106 -17.99 17.49 -2.95
N VAL A 107 -16.83 17.65 -2.29
CA VAL A 107 -16.71 18.40 -1.03
C VAL A 107 -15.87 19.65 -1.21
N LEU A 108 -14.64 19.51 -1.74
CA LEU A 108 -13.68 20.60 -1.76
C LEU A 108 -13.92 21.58 -2.90
N MET A 109 -14.11 21.12 -4.13
CA MET A 109 -14.36 22.00 -5.29
C MET A 109 -15.61 22.89 -5.11
N PRO A 110 -16.73 22.43 -4.56
CA PRO A 110 -17.89 23.28 -4.29
C PRO A 110 -17.62 24.46 -3.34
N MET A 111 -16.56 24.42 -2.51
CA MET A 111 -16.18 25.54 -1.66
C MET A 111 -15.83 26.80 -2.47
N LEU A 112 -15.44 26.65 -3.72
CA LEU A 112 -15.07 27.74 -4.66
C LEU A 112 -16.28 28.41 -5.33
N ALA A 113 -17.50 28.17 -4.88
CA ALA A 113 -18.71 28.71 -5.53
C ALA A 113 -18.84 30.23 -5.44
N SER A 114 -18.29 30.87 -4.43
CA SER A 114 -18.47 32.30 -4.18
C SER A 114 -17.22 33.10 -4.55
N PRO A 115 -17.32 34.05 -5.53
CA PRO A 115 -16.20 34.88 -5.90
C PRO A 115 -15.91 35.95 -4.85
N ARG A 116 -14.70 36.48 -4.82
CA ARG A 116 -14.32 37.62 -4.00
C ARG A 116 -15.08 38.89 -4.45
N SER A 117 -15.85 39.51 -3.57
CA SER A 117 -16.73 40.62 -3.89
C SER A 117 -16.69 41.77 -2.86
N PRO A 118 -15.51 42.34 -2.53
CA PRO A 118 -15.46 43.54 -1.69
C PRO A 118 -16.12 44.69 -2.43
N LYS A 119 -16.73 45.65 -1.66
CA LYS A 119 -17.55 46.73 -2.20
C LYS A 119 -16.85 47.57 -3.28
N TYR A 120 -15.52 47.77 -3.20
CA TYR A 120 -14.79 48.55 -4.17
C TYR A 120 -14.77 47.91 -5.58
N LEU A 121 -14.89 46.58 -5.73
CA LEU A 121 -14.95 45.89 -7.03
C LEU A 121 -16.25 46.16 -7.79
N ASN A 122 -17.24 46.79 -7.17
CA ASN A 122 -18.46 47.22 -7.86
C ASN A 122 -18.27 48.56 -8.62
N LYS A 123 -17.19 49.27 -8.34
CA LYS A 123 -16.85 50.50 -9.04
C LYS A 123 -16.22 50.15 -10.41
N PRO A 124 -16.58 50.91 -11.51
CA PRO A 124 -16.08 50.66 -12.87
C PRO A 124 -14.56 50.60 -12.95
N GLU A 125 -13.87 51.49 -12.27
CA GLU A 125 -12.40 51.66 -12.21
C GLU A 125 -11.68 50.39 -11.71
N TYR A 126 -12.31 49.59 -10.87
CA TYR A 126 -11.72 48.41 -10.26
C TYR A 126 -12.26 47.08 -10.84
N LYS A 127 -13.11 47.11 -11.88
CA LYS A 127 -13.64 45.88 -12.50
C LYS A 127 -12.55 44.96 -13.04
N HIS A 128 -11.44 45.54 -13.50
CA HIS A 128 -10.28 44.75 -13.98
C HIS A 128 -9.58 43.94 -12.89
N LEU A 129 -9.83 44.25 -11.60
CA LEU A 129 -9.30 43.50 -10.43
C LEU A 129 -10.20 42.31 -10.03
N LYS A 130 -11.32 42.10 -10.72
CA LYS A 130 -12.11 40.89 -10.51
C LYS A 130 -11.33 39.71 -11.03
N GLU A 131 -11.22 38.68 -10.20
CA GLU A 131 -10.49 37.45 -10.50
C GLU A 131 -11.34 36.22 -10.27
N MET A 132 -11.03 35.16 -10.97
CA MET A 132 -11.64 33.84 -10.74
C MET A 132 -11.11 33.24 -9.44
N ASN A 133 -11.92 32.41 -8.80
CA ASN A 133 -11.46 31.59 -7.69
C ASN A 133 -10.33 30.67 -8.14
N LYS A 134 -9.44 30.31 -7.22
CA LYS A 134 -8.22 29.58 -7.51
C LYS A 134 -8.15 28.28 -6.71
N ILE A 135 -7.60 27.27 -7.33
CA ILE A 135 -7.20 26.04 -6.65
C ILE A 135 -5.70 25.85 -6.81
N LEU A 136 -5.02 25.54 -5.72
CA LEU A 136 -3.63 25.12 -5.69
C LEU A 136 -3.56 23.70 -5.15
N MET A 137 -3.02 22.78 -5.91
CA MET A 137 -2.77 21.42 -5.48
C MET A 137 -1.28 21.19 -5.37
N MET A 138 -0.85 20.67 -4.23
CA MET A 138 0.54 20.38 -3.94
C MET A 138 0.67 18.93 -3.53
N SER A 139 1.69 18.28 -4.03
CA SER A 139 2.00 16.91 -3.67
C SER A 139 3.42 16.56 -4.09
N SER A 140 3.93 15.44 -3.61
CA SER A 140 4.99 14.71 -4.29
C SER A 140 4.38 13.87 -5.41
N ALA A 141 5.18 13.37 -6.35
CA ALA A 141 4.72 12.42 -7.36
C ALA A 141 4.22 11.12 -6.70
N TRP A 142 3.49 10.35 -7.46
CA TRP A 142 2.87 9.10 -7.01
C TRP A 142 2.92 8.04 -8.10
N TYR A 143 2.06 7.05 -8.04
CA TYR A 143 1.99 6.02 -9.08
C TYR A 143 1.27 6.52 -10.33
N LYS A 144 1.72 6.08 -11.52
CA LYS A 144 1.13 6.44 -12.83
C LYS A 144 -0.33 5.98 -13.00
N GLN A 145 -0.76 4.96 -12.24
CA GLN A 145 -2.15 4.49 -12.23
C GLN A 145 -3.05 5.26 -11.25
N SER A 146 -2.51 6.29 -10.57
CA SER A 146 -3.29 7.10 -9.64
C SER A 146 -4.12 8.16 -10.35
N GLU A 147 -5.26 8.53 -9.74
CA GLU A 147 -6.10 9.65 -10.18
C GLU A 147 -5.31 10.96 -10.29
N MET A 148 -4.30 11.14 -9.43
CA MET A 148 -3.44 12.32 -9.47
C MET A 148 -2.62 12.39 -10.77
N PHE A 149 -2.12 11.28 -11.28
CA PHE A 149 -1.37 11.28 -12.54
C PHE A 149 -2.25 11.70 -13.74
N GLU A 150 -3.47 11.21 -13.80
CA GLU A 150 -4.45 11.63 -14.80
C GLU A 150 -4.76 13.13 -14.68
N GLN A 151 -4.85 13.62 -13.46
CA GLN A 151 -5.06 15.05 -13.23
C GLN A 151 -3.86 15.90 -13.67
N VAL A 152 -2.63 15.47 -13.39
CA VAL A 152 -1.40 16.13 -13.86
C VAL A 152 -1.36 16.17 -15.40
N LYS A 153 -1.69 15.06 -16.09
CA LYS A 153 -1.80 15.02 -17.56
C LYS A 153 -2.82 16.03 -18.07
N SER A 154 -3.99 16.08 -17.44
CA SER A 154 -5.06 17.02 -17.80
C SER A 154 -4.62 18.49 -17.60
N TYR A 155 -3.92 18.78 -16.48
CA TYR A 155 -3.41 20.13 -16.21
C TYR A 155 -2.34 20.54 -17.21
N LEU A 156 -1.41 19.64 -17.53
CA LEU A 156 -0.39 19.88 -18.54
C LEU A 156 -1.02 20.15 -19.92
N ALA A 157 -1.98 19.34 -20.33
CA ALA A 157 -2.68 19.53 -21.61
C ALA A 157 -3.42 20.89 -21.66
N ASN A 158 -4.09 21.29 -20.58
CA ASN A 158 -4.77 22.57 -20.49
C ASN A 158 -3.79 23.76 -20.49
N MET A 159 -2.64 23.62 -19.81
CA MET A 159 -1.58 24.64 -19.82
C MET A 159 -0.98 24.81 -21.22
N LEU A 160 -0.71 23.71 -21.92
CA LEU A 160 -0.19 23.75 -23.32
C LEU A 160 -1.22 24.31 -24.31
N ASN A 161 -2.51 24.22 -24.00
CA ASN A 161 -3.58 24.85 -24.76
C ASN A 161 -3.90 26.28 -24.30
N GLU A 162 -2.96 26.94 -23.61
CA GLU A 162 -3.04 28.35 -23.18
C GLU A 162 -4.26 28.66 -22.27
N LYS A 163 -4.83 27.65 -21.60
CA LYS A 163 -5.88 27.86 -20.61
C LYS A 163 -5.26 28.32 -19.28
N ASN A 164 -6.09 28.85 -18.38
CA ASN A 164 -5.67 29.32 -17.05
C ASN A 164 -5.29 28.17 -16.11
N TYR A 165 -4.35 27.34 -16.53
CA TYR A 165 -3.76 26.25 -15.76
C TYR A 165 -2.25 26.44 -15.67
N PHE A 166 -1.68 26.02 -14.55
CA PHE A 166 -0.24 26.05 -14.35
C PHE A 166 0.19 24.74 -13.65
N LEU A 167 1.22 24.12 -14.18
CA LEU A 167 1.87 22.94 -13.60
C LEU A 167 3.36 23.25 -13.46
N CYS A 168 3.91 22.93 -12.29
CA CYS A 168 5.33 23.10 -12.00
C CYS A 168 5.83 21.85 -11.25
N ASP A 169 6.92 21.30 -11.73
CA ASP A 169 7.70 20.27 -11.07
C ASP A 169 8.97 20.88 -10.48
N LEU A 170 9.27 20.59 -9.22
CA LEU A 170 10.38 21.16 -8.47
C LEU A 170 11.20 20.03 -7.83
N PRO A 171 12.08 19.37 -8.61
CA PRO A 171 12.92 18.29 -8.09
C PRO A 171 13.98 18.80 -7.11
N TYR A 172 14.52 17.90 -6.28
CA TYR A 172 15.47 18.25 -5.23
C TYR A 172 16.76 18.91 -5.74
N GLN A 173 17.17 18.61 -6.98
CA GLN A 173 18.32 19.20 -7.62
C GLN A 173 18.21 20.73 -7.70
N LEU A 174 17.01 21.24 -8.00
CA LEU A 174 16.74 22.67 -7.98
C LEU A 174 16.90 23.25 -6.57
N SER A 175 16.47 22.51 -5.54
CA SER A 175 16.62 22.95 -4.17
C SER A 175 18.08 23.02 -3.73
N ILE A 176 18.95 22.12 -4.24
CA ILE A 176 20.39 22.16 -4.01
C ILE A 176 21.02 23.35 -4.73
N SER A 177 20.66 23.58 -6.01
CA SER A 177 21.24 24.68 -6.80
C SER A 177 20.91 26.07 -6.24
N GLU A 178 19.82 26.19 -5.49
CA GLU A 178 19.36 27.43 -4.84
C GLU A 178 19.74 27.49 -3.34
N ASP A 179 20.68 26.66 -2.86
CA ASP A 179 21.16 26.60 -1.48
C ASP A 179 20.03 26.39 -0.43
N LEU A 180 18.91 25.79 -0.84
CA LEU A 180 17.76 25.52 0.01
C LEU A 180 17.78 24.13 0.63
N LEU A 181 18.65 23.26 0.14
CA LEU A 181 18.86 21.89 0.60
C LEU A 181 20.36 21.54 0.52
N MET A 182 20.90 21.03 1.60
CA MET A 182 22.30 20.57 1.63
C MET A 182 22.44 19.26 0.87
N LYS A 183 23.44 19.17 -0.01
CA LYS A 183 23.71 17.96 -0.81
C LYS A 183 24.00 16.75 0.07
N GLU A 184 24.75 16.96 1.16
CA GLU A 184 25.09 15.94 2.14
C GLU A 184 23.86 15.29 2.80
N SER A 185 22.75 16.04 2.95
CA SER A 185 21.49 15.50 3.48
C SER A 185 20.88 14.45 2.55
N ILE A 186 21.01 14.66 1.23
CA ILE A 186 20.57 13.70 0.21
C ILE A 186 21.51 12.48 0.18
N GLU A 187 22.81 12.69 0.23
CA GLU A 187 23.79 11.61 0.24
C GLU A 187 23.63 10.71 1.48
N ASN A 188 23.34 11.30 2.64
CA ASN A 188 23.02 10.56 3.86
C ASN A 188 21.73 9.74 3.71
N GLU A 189 20.65 10.34 3.17
CA GLU A 189 19.37 9.64 2.91
C GLU A 189 19.59 8.44 1.98
N MET A 190 20.37 8.61 0.91
CA MET A 190 20.67 7.53 -0.05
C MET A 190 21.54 6.41 0.54
N SER A 191 22.29 6.68 1.61
CA SER A 191 23.15 5.69 2.28
C SER A 191 22.45 4.90 3.37
N GLU A 192 21.20 5.21 3.71
CA GLU A 192 20.45 4.50 4.75
C GLU A 192 20.04 3.08 4.29
N GLN A 193 20.09 2.11 5.20
CA GLN A 193 19.66 0.73 4.92
C GLN A 193 18.18 0.61 4.52
N THR A 194 17.37 1.59 4.89
CA THR A 194 15.93 1.67 4.55
C THR A 194 15.67 2.46 3.27
N PHE A 195 16.72 2.88 2.56
CA PHE A 195 16.59 3.64 1.32
C PHE A 195 15.80 2.88 0.25
N SER A 196 14.90 3.58 -0.41
CA SER A 196 14.10 3.06 -1.52
C SER A 196 14.20 4.02 -2.70
N ASP A 197 14.83 3.57 -3.79
CA ASP A 197 14.92 4.33 -5.05
C ASP A 197 13.56 4.83 -5.53
N ILE A 198 12.54 3.98 -5.43
CA ILE A 198 11.17 4.31 -5.89
C ILE A 198 10.57 5.44 -5.06
N THR A 199 10.68 5.35 -3.73
CA THR A 199 10.20 6.40 -2.82
C THR A 199 10.98 7.69 -3.07
N PHE A 200 12.27 7.60 -3.24
CA PHE A 200 13.13 8.76 -3.54
C PHE A 200 12.75 9.44 -4.86
N MET A 201 12.56 8.68 -5.93
CA MET A 201 12.08 9.19 -7.22
C MET A 201 10.75 9.95 -7.08
N MET A 202 9.79 9.39 -6.35
CA MET A 202 8.49 10.02 -6.15
C MET A 202 8.55 11.24 -5.22
N GLU A 203 9.27 11.15 -4.10
CA GLU A 203 9.27 12.19 -3.06
C GLU A 203 10.25 13.33 -3.36
N ARG A 204 11.40 13.04 -4.00
CA ARG A 204 12.49 13.99 -4.21
C ARG A 204 12.65 14.44 -5.66
N GLU A 205 12.42 13.55 -6.62
CA GLU A 205 12.63 13.84 -8.04
C GLU A 205 11.35 14.26 -8.78
N GLY A 206 10.17 14.10 -8.19
CA GLY A 206 8.90 14.43 -8.83
C GLY A 206 8.48 13.43 -9.92
N ILE A 207 9.11 12.24 -9.98
CA ILE A 207 8.90 11.26 -11.04
C ILE A 207 7.76 10.32 -10.67
N PHE A 208 6.72 10.27 -11.48
CA PHE A 208 5.63 9.31 -11.34
C PHE A 208 6.11 7.91 -11.71
N TYR A 209 5.87 6.96 -10.80
CA TYR A 209 6.38 5.60 -10.89
C TYR A 209 5.30 4.60 -11.31
N GLY A 210 5.72 3.50 -11.95
CA GLY A 210 4.89 2.36 -12.34
C GLY A 210 4.70 2.22 -13.84
N SER A 211 4.26 1.03 -14.27
CA SER A 211 3.88 0.75 -15.63
C SER A 211 2.52 1.38 -15.97
N GLY A 212 2.27 1.62 -17.25
CA GLY A 212 1.02 2.24 -17.73
C GLY A 212 -0.21 1.36 -17.58
N GLU A 213 -1.25 1.62 -18.38
CA GLU A 213 -2.57 0.98 -18.33
C GLU A 213 -2.56 -0.56 -18.54
N ASP A 214 -1.47 -1.11 -19.07
CA ASP A 214 -1.32 -2.56 -19.38
C ASP A 214 -0.81 -3.40 -18.19
N SER A 215 -0.72 -2.85 -16.98
CA SER A 215 -0.31 -3.63 -15.81
C SER A 215 -1.37 -4.67 -15.44
N LEU A 216 -0.93 -5.90 -15.10
CA LEU A 216 -1.81 -6.97 -14.66
C LEU A 216 -2.59 -6.58 -13.38
N PHE A 217 -1.98 -5.80 -12.49
CA PHE A 217 -2.58 -5.32 -11.24
C PHE A 217 -2.74 -3.81 -11.26
N ASN A 218 -3.92 -3.33 -10.94
CA ASN A 218 -4.22 -1.89 -10.84
C ASN A 218 -3.87 -1.35 -9.46
N PHE A 219 -3.10 -0.26 -9.39
CA PHE A 219 -2.69 0.36 -8.13
C PHE A 219 -3.88 0.72 -7.23
N GLN A 220 -4.95 1.31 -7.80
CA GLN A 220 -6.11 1.73 -7.01
C GLN A 220 -6.78 0.53 -6.33
N SER A 221 -6.97 -0.57 -7.07
CA SER A 221 -7.54 -1.80 -6.52
C SER A 221 -6.69 -2.39 -5.38
N LEU A 222 -5.37 -2.26 -5.44
CA LEU A 222 -4.47 -2.69 -4.37
C LEU A 222 -4.52 -1.74 -3.17
N ASN A 223 -4.48 -0.43 -3.44
CA ASN A 223 -4.48 0.59 -2.39
C ASN A 223 -5.80 0.60 -1.59
N ASP A 224 -6.94 0.36 -2.24
CA ASP A 224 -8.24 0.23 -1.57
C ASP A 224 -8.31 -0.98 -0.62
N ARG A 225 -7.40 -1.91 -0.75
CA ARG A 225 -7.29 -3.08 0.14
C ARG A 225 -6.35 -2.86 1.32
N ARG A 226 -5.71 -1.73 1.47
CA ARG A 226 -4.86 -1.36 2.60
C ARG A 226 -5.68 -0.97 3.82
N ILE A 227 -6.40 -1.93 4.39
CA ILE A 227 -7.36 -1.70 5.49
C ILE A 227 -6.92 -2.33 6.82
N LEU A 228 -5.93 -3.23 6.81
CA LEU A 228 -5.48 -3.90 8.02
C LEU A 228 -4.63 -2.96 8.86
N GLN A 229 -5.04 -2.77 10.12
CA GLN A 229 -4.38 -1.87 11.06
C GLN A 229 -3.14 -2.50 11.69
N GLU A 230 -3.17 -3.81 11.93
CA GLU A 230 -2.14 -4.56 12.64
C GLU A 230 -1.68 -5.75 11.82
N GLY A 231 -0.34 -5.94 11.76
CA GLY A 231 0.33 -7.09 11.20
C GLY A 231 1.00 -7.95 12.27
N LEU A 232 1.57 -9.08 11.85
CA LEU A 232 2.49 -9.83 12.67
C LEU A 232 3.88 -9.18 12.59
N HIS A 233 4.66 -9.30 13.66
CA HIS A 233 6.06 -8.87 13.71
C HIS A 233 6.97 -10.10 13.55
N ASN A 234 8.26 -9.87 13.29
CA ASN A 234 9.23 -10.96 13.24
C ASN A 234 9.36 -11.70 14.58
N LEU A 235 9.79 -12.95 14.54
CA LEU A 235 9.91 -13.79 15.75
C LEU A 235 10.87 -13.21 16.78
N GLU A 236 11.88 -12.48 16.35
CA GLU A 236 12.83 -11.83 17.27
C GLU A 236 12.17 -10.74 18.09
N TYR A 237 11.28 -9.96 17.51
CA TYR A 237 10.48 -8.97 18.24
C TYR A 237 9.72 -9.63 19.40
N TYR A 238 9.03 -10.75 19.13
CA TYR A 238 8.28 -11.46 20.15
C TYR A 238 9.19 -12.05 21.23
N ARG A 239 10.34 -12.62 20.83
CA ARG A 239 11.31 -13.21 21.74
C ARG A 239 11.96 -12.17 22.67
N VAL A 240 12.46 -11.06 22.09
CA VAL A 240 13.20 -10.02 22.84
C VAL A 240 12.28 -9.27 23.80
N ASN A 241 11.05 -8.99 23.40
CA ASN A 241 10.10 -8.24 24.21
C ASN A 241 9.26 -9.13 25.15
N GLY A 242 9.44 -10.45 25.13
CA GLY A 242 8.64 -11.39 25.95
C GLY A 242 7.14 -11.35 25.61
N VAL A 243 6.78 -10.90 24.42
CA VAL A 243 5.39 -10.82 23.95
C VAL A 243 5.07 -12.10 23.19
N LYS A 244 3.88 -12.66 23.40
CA LYS A 244 3.42 -13.83 22.63
C LYS A 244 2.89 -13.39 21.27
N VAL A 245 3.08 -14.26 20.27
CA VAL A 245 2.39 -14.11 18.98
C VAL A 245 0.88 -14.10 19.24
N PRO A 246 0.12 -13.19 18.61
CA PRO A 246 -1.33 -13.13 18.78
C PRO A 246 -1.99 -14.47 18.47
N ALA A 247 -2.88 -14.92 19.37
CA ALA A 247 -3.65 -16.14 19.16
C ALA A 247 -4.58 -16.03 17.94
N LYS A 248 -4.82 -17.15 17.28
CA LYS A 248 -5.79 -17.19 16.16
C LYS A 248 -7.19 -16.85 16.67
N GLN A 249 -7.94 -16.15 15.81
CA GLN A 249 -9.37 -15.92 16.04
C GLN A 249 -10.18 -17.17 15.65
N VAL A 250 -11.42 -17.25 16.12
CA VAL A 250 -12.32 -18.35 15.75
C VAL A 250 -12.53 -18.36 14.24
N GLY A 251 -12.33 -19.50 13.58
CA GLY A 251 -12.45 -19.65 12.14
C GLY A 251 -11.24 -19.11 11.34
N GLU A 252 -10.18 -18.65 12.00
CA GLU A 252 -8.94 -18.24 11.33
C GLU A 252 -8.07 -19.44 10.94
N LYS A 253 -7.57 -19.43 9.72
CA LYS A 253 -6.52 -20.32 9.22
C LYS A 253 -5.30 -19.50 8.85
N ARG A 254 -4.14 -19.87 9.40
CA ARG A 254 -2.87 -19.25 9.02
C ARG A 254 -2.13 -20.12 7.99
N ILE A 255 -1.76 -19.50 6.90
CA ILE A 255 -1.00 -20.14 5.82
C ILE A 255 0.36 -19.42 5.73
N LEU A 256 1.44 -20.18 5.83
CA LEU A 256 2.78 -19.72 5.48
C LEU A 256 3.06 -20.07 4.02
N SER A 257 3.40 -19.09 3.22
CA SER A 257 3.85 -19.34 1.84
C SER A 257 5.31 -18.95 1.67
N LEU A 258 6.00 -19.68 0.80
CA LEU A 258 7.42 -19.50 0.53
C LEU A 258 7.68 -19.61 -0.98
N ASP A 259 8.27 -18.55 -1.53
CA ASP A 259 8.99 -18.58 -2.80
C ASP A 259 10.48 -18.71 -2.52
N VAL A 260 11.13 -19.74 -3.10
CA VAL A 260 12.53 -20.09 -2.80
C VAL A 260 13.43 -19.63 -3.93
N ALA A 261 14.35 -18.71 -3.63
CA ALA A 261 15.38 -18.28 -4.56
C ALA A 261 16.70 -19.06 -4.41
N LEU A 262 17.43 -19.17 -5.51
CA LEU A 262 18.82 -19.66 -5.52
C LEU A 262 19.75 -18.70 -4.78
N LEU A 263 20.76 -19.24 -4.10
CA LEU A 263 21.97 -18.48 -3.72
C LEU A 263 22.47 -17.73 -4.96
N ALA A 264 22.69 -16.42 -4.81
CA ALA A 264 23.10 -15.51 -5.85
C ALA A 264 24.14 -16.14 -6.79
N SER A 265 23.74 -16.42 -8.02
CA SER A 265 24.68 -16.70 -9.09
C SER A 265 25.11 -15.34 -9.66
N ARG A 266 26.35 -15.24 -10.17
CA ARG A 266 26.88 -13.99 -10.79
C ARG A 266 25.98 -13.36 -11.89
N LYS A 267 24.89 -14.01 -12.27
CA LYS A 267 23.91 -13.54 -13.26
C LYS A 267 22.58 -13.07 -12.66
N HIS A 268 22.28 -13.41 -11.38
CA HIS A 268 21.01 -13.10 -10.70
C HIS A 268 21.33 -12.63 -9.27
N ASP A 269 21.99 -11.49 -9.13
CA ASP A 269 22.38 -10.90 -7.84
C ASP A 269 21.17 -10.39 -7.00
N ASN A 270 19.94 -10.49 -7.53
CA ASN A 270 18.77 -9.85 -6.94
C ASN A 270 17.66 -10.80 -6.45
N ASP A 271 17.80 -12.12 -6.58
CA ASP A 271 16.74 -13.04 -6.16
C ASP A 271 16.79 -13.27 -4.64
N ALA A 272 15.67 -13.13 -3.97
CA ALA A 272 15.51 -13.37 -2.54
C ALA A 272 14.41 -14.40 -2.28
N SER A 273 14.61 -15.28 -1.30
CA SER A 273 13.50 -16.08 -0.80
C SER A 273 12.50 -15.20 -0.05
N CYS A 274 11.21 -15.40 -0.30
CA CYS A 274 10.17 -14.60 0.32
C CYS A 274 9.20 -15.46 1.11
N PHE A 275 8.97 -15.08 2.36
CA PHE A 275 7.98 -15.67 3.26
C PHE A 275 6.77 -14.74 3.37
N THR A 276 5.56 -15.27 3.23
CA THR A 276 4.33 -14.52 3.44
C THR A 276 3.42 -15.30 4.40
N ILE A 277 2.81 -14.62 5.39
CA ILE A 277 1.81 -15.21 6.27
C ILE A 277 0.45 -14.61 5.93
N HIS A 278 -0.46 -15.49 5.57
CA HIS A 278 -1.87 -15.25 5.30
C HIS A 278 -2.70 -15.61 6.53
N SER A 279 -3.60 -14.72 6.94
CA SER A 279 -4.62 -14.96 7.96
C SER A 279 -5.98 -15.01 7.27
N ALA A 280 -6.36 -16.21 6.83
CA ALA A 280 -7.60 -16.43 6.12
C ALA A 280 -8.75 -16.64 7.12
N ARG A 281 -9.79 -15.81 7.02
CA ARG A 281 -10.99 -15.88 7.87
C ARG A 281 -12.18 -16.37 7.10
N GLU A 282 -12.85 -17.38 7.65
CA GLU A 282 -14.08 -17.91 7.08
C GLU A 282 -15.19 -16.86 7.13
N THR A 283 -15.94 -16.74 6.05
CA THR A 283 -17.11 -15.86 5.93
C THR A 283 -18.41 -16.64 6.01
N ALA A 284 -19.50 -15.97 6.34
CA ALA A 284 -20.84 -16.58 6.34
C ALA A 284 -21.25 -17.17 4.97
N SER A 285 -20.63 -16.71 3.88
CA SER A 285 -20.86 -17.21 2.51
C SER A 285 -20.03 -18.44 2.15
N GLN A 286 -19.45 -19.14 3.11
CA GLN A 286 -18.60 -20.33 2.90
C GLN A 286 -17.41 -20.05 1.96
N SER A 287 -16.78 -18.91 2.15
CA SER A 287 -15.53 -18.51 1.50
C SER A 287 -14.55 -17.99 2.52
N TYR A 288 -13.39 -17.51 2.09
CA TYR A 288 -12.41 -16.88 2.96
C TYR A 288 -12.13 -15.44 2.52
N ILE A 289 -11.94 -14.55 3.50
CA ILE A 289 -11.23 -13.28 3.31
C ILE A 289 -9.80 -13.52 3.76
N ASP A 290 -8.86 -13.26 2.88
CA ASP A 290 -7.43 -13.40 3.12
C ASP A 290 -6.83 -12.08 3.57
N ASN A 291 -6.18 -12.07 4.73
CA ASN A 291 -5.45 -10.93 5.25
C ASN A 291 -3.95 -11.24 5.17
N ILE A 292 -3.20 -10.48 4.38
CA ILE A 292 -1.75 -10.60 4.32
C ILE A 292 -1.18 -9.84 5.51
N VAL A 293 -0.74 -10.58 6.53
CA VAL A 293 -0.39 -10.01 7.84
C VAL A 293 1.12 -9.94 8.09
N TYR A 294 1.93 -10.62 7.27
CA TYR A 294 3.39 -10.60 7.39
C TYR A 294 4.04 -10.95 6.06
N ILE A 295 5.11 -10.24 5.72
CA ILE A 295 5.98 -10.53 4.57
C ILE A 295 7.41 -10.31 5.03
N GLU A 296 8.31 -11.21 4.66
CA GLU A 296 9.74 -11.12 4.92
C GLU A 296 10.52 -11.68 3.74
N THR A 297 11.63 -11.02 3.41
CA THR A 297 12.58 -11.48 2.39
C THR A 297 13.90 -11.89 3.03
N ALA A 298 14.47 -12.97 2.54
CA ALA A 298 15.72 -13.55 3.02
C ALA A 298 16.69 -13.73 1.85
N GLU A 299 17.86 -13.09 1.92
CA GLU A 299 18.88 -13.08 0.88
C GLU A 299 20.11 -13.89 1.31
N GLY A 300 20.70 -14.63 0.37
CA GLY A 300 21.97 -15.32 0.62
C GLY A 300 21.92 -16.42 1.67
N ILE A 301 20.76 -16.99 1.97
CA ILE A 301 20.56 -17.98 3.02
C ILE A 301 20.68 -19.39 2.45
N LEU A 302 21.34 -20.29 3.18
CA LEU A 302 21.47 -21.69 2.80
C LEU A 302 20.12 -22.40 2.87
N THR A 303 19.92 -23.39 2.00
CA THR A 303 18.68 -24.18 1.92
C THR A 303 18.28 -24.83 3.26
N GLU A 304 19.25 -25.29 4.03
CA GLU A 304 19.01 -25.87 5.37
C GLU A 304 18.46 -24.82 6.34
N GLU A 305 19.01 -23.62 6.32
CA GLU A 305 18.53 -22.52 7.17
C GLU A 305 17.14 -22.06 6.73
N LEU A 306 16.85 -21.98 5.41
CA LEU A 306 15.51 -21.74 4.91
C LEU A 306 14.50 -22.78 5.41
N GLY A 307 14.88 -24.06 5.36
CA GLY A 307 14.05 -25.13 5.91
C GLY A 307 13.80 -24.99 7.41
N LEU A 308 14.85 -24.60 8.16
CA LEU A 308 14.72 -24.34 9.59
C LEU A 308 13.84 -23.12 9.88
N MET A 309 13.93 -22.05 9.08
CA MET A 309 13.03 -20.88 9.17
C MET A 309 11.57 -21.27 8.91
N VAL A 310 11.28 -22.14 7.91
CA VAL A 310 9.92 -22.67 7.69
C VAL A 310 9.38 -23.35 8.95
N MET A 311 10.20 -24.20 9.60
CA MET A 311 9.80 -24.90 10.82
C MET A 311 9.61 -23.93 11.99
N ARG A 312 10.53 -22.95 12.16
CA ARG A 312 10.36 -21.87 13.15
C ARG A 312 9.04 -21.16 12.98
N TYR A 313 8.69 -20.75 11.75
CA TYR A 313 7.47 -20.02 11.47
C TYR A 313 6.23 -20.88 11.67
N TYR A 314 6.27 -22.13 11.19
CA TYR A 314 5.16 -23.06 11.39
C TYR A 314 4.78 -23.21 12.88
N TYR A 315 5.76 -23.47 13.73
CA TYR A 315 5.51 -23.72 15.15
C TYR A 315 5.26 -22.47 15.97
N ASN A 316 5.92 -21.34 15.66
CA ASN A 316 5.82 -20.15 16.50
C ASN A 316 4.67 -19.23 16.09
N TYR A 317 4.28 -19.16 14.80
CA TYR A 317 3.13 -18.39 14.36
C TYR A 317 1.80 -19.18 14.38
N ASP A 318 1.81 -20.42 14.86
CA ASP A 318 0.63 -21.30 14.88
C ASP A 318 0.03 -21.46 13.46
N ILE A 319 0.87 -21.87 12.49
CA ILE A 319 0.50 -22.05 11.09
C ILE A 319 -0.31 -23.35 10.92
N ASP A 320 -1.38 -23.30 10.11
CA ASP A 320 -2.19 -24.48 9.77
C ASP A 320 -1.65 -25.19 8.52
N TYR A 321 -1.20 -24.42 7.52
CA TYR A 321 -0.74 -24.94 6.24
C TYR A 321 0.47 -24.18 5.71
N ILE A 322 1.30 -24.86 4.92
CA ILE A 322 2.46 -24.30 4.25
C ILE A 322 2.24 -24.41 2.74
N ALA A 323 2.40 -23.32 2.00
CA ALA A 323 2.44 -23.30 0.55
C ALA A 323 3.90 -23.15 0.10
N LEU A 324 4.46 -24.17 -0.53
CA LEU A 324 5.86 -24.21 -0.92
C LEU A 324 5.99 -24.51 -2.40
N ASP A 325 6.74 -23.68 -3.14
CA ASP A 325 7.19 -24.08 -4.48
C ASP A 325 8.08 -25.32 -4.36
N SER A 326 7.66 -26.43 -4.97
CA SER A 326 8.36 -27.71 -4.93
C SER A 326 9.24 -27.96 -6.14
N ALA A 327 9.49 -26.93 -6.97
CA ALA A 327 10.42 -27.02 -8.10
C ALA A 327 11.85 -26.68 -7.66
N GLY A 328 12.84 -27.31 -8.27
CA GLY A 328 14.25 -26.98 -8.03
C GLY A 328 14.66 -27.03 -6.55
N ILE A 329 15.09 -25.90 -6.00
CA ILE A 329 15.57 -25.80 -4.60
C ILE A 329 14.44 -25.99 -3.60
N GLY A 330 13.22 -25.58 -3.93
CA GLY A 330 12.09 -25.79 -3.04
C GLY A 330 11.87 -27.26 -2.70
N GLN A 331 12.25 -28.19 -3.61
CA GLN A 331 12.25 -29.61 -3.31
C GLN A 331 13.23 -29.97 -2.17
N ALA A 332 14.40 -29.33 -2.13
CA ALA A 332 15.38 -29.58 -1.05
C ALA A 332 14.88 -29.00 0.30
N VAL A 333 14.20 -27.85 0.29
CA VAL A 333 13.54 -27.30 1.49
C VAL A 333 12.45 -28.26 1.97
N LEU A 334 11.62 -28.79 1.05
CA LEU A 334 10.60 -29.79 1.37
C LEU A 334 11.22 -31.03 2.03
N ASP A 335 12.27 -31.59 1.45
CA ASP A 335 12.97 -32.77 1.98
C ASP A 335 13.58 -32.49 3.36
N TYR A 336 14.08 -31.26 3.58
CA TYR A 336 14.65 -30.89 4.87
C TYR A 336 13.60 -30.86 5.99
N ILE A 337 12.42 -30.29 5.75
CA ILE A 337 11.35 -30.20 6.77
C ILE A 337 10.61 -31.53 7.00
N MET A 338 10.82 -32.54 6.17
CA MET A 338 10.27 -33.91 6.32
C MET A 338 10.99 -34.75 7.38
N SER A 339 11.91 -34.16 8.12
CA SER A 339 12.63 -34.80 9.23
C SER A 339 12.61 -33.89 10.45
N ASP A 340 12.72 -34.48 11.65
CA ASP A 340 12.87 -33.70 12.89
C ASP A 340 14.16 -32.89 12.83
N ARG A 341 14.11 -31.63 13.26
CA ARG A 341 15.25 -30.69 13.19
C ARG A 341 15.46 -29.97 14.51
N TYR A 342 16.70 -30.00 14.97
CA TYR A 342 17.11 -29.21 16.13
C TYR A 342 17.42 -27.78 15.72
N ASP A 343 16.86 -26.83 16.45
CA ASP A 343 17.10 -25.41 16.26
C ASP A 343 18.01 -24.88 17.38
N PRO A 344 19.28 -24.55 17.07
CA PRO A 344 20.22 -24.05 18.08
C PRO A 344 19.85 -22.67 18.60
N LEU A 345 19.14 -21.83 17.82
CA LEU A 345 18.73 -20.48 18.23
C LEU A 345 17.66 -20.51 19.32
N TYR A 346 16.73 -21.45 19.24
CA TYR A 346 15.62 -21.59 20.18
C TYR A 346 15.83 -22.74 21.19
N GLY A 347 16.85 -23.58 20.98
CA GLY A 347 17.14 -24.74 21.84
C GLY A 347 16.03 -25.81 21.83
N VAL A 348 15.29 -25.93 20.73
CA VAL A 348 14.15 -26.83 20.58
C VAL A 348 14.32 -27.76 19.40
N THR A 349 13.70 -28.94 19.43
CA THR A 349 13.58 -29.83 18.26
C THR A 349 12.17 -29.71 17.70
N TYR A 350 12.07 -29.28 16.45
CA TYR A 350 10.82 -29.24 15.69
C TYR A 350 10.56 -30.60 15.07
N GLY A 351 9.33 -31.09 15.16
CA GLY A 351 8.88 -32.32 14.51
C GLY A 351 8.76 -32.19 12.99
N ALA A 352 8.92 -33.28 12.26
CA ALA A 352 8.78 -33.33 10.82
C ALA A 352 7.40 -32.88 10.33
N LEU A 353 7.36 -32.27 9.15
CA LEU A 353 6.14 -31.86 8.44
C LEU A 353 6.01 -32.62 7.12
N ASN A 354 4.80 -32.96 6.69
CA ASN A 354 4.58 -33.80 5.53
C ASN A 354 3.68 -33.15 4.48
N CYS A 355 3.79 -33.59 3.23
CA CYS A 355 2.98 -33.11 2.11
C CYS A 355 1.53 -33.60 2.23
N CYS A 356 0.56 -32.72 1.91
CA CYS A 356 -0.88 -33.01 2.01
C CYS A 356 -1.58 -33.16 0.65
N ASN A 357 -0.98 -32.68 -0.44
CA ASN A 357 -1.62 -32.62 -1.76
C ASN A 357 -0.94 -33.51 -2.84
N ASN A 358 0.13 -34.24 -2.48
CA ASN A 358 0.85 -35.13 -3.38
C ASN A 358 1.34 -36.38 -2.64
N GLU A 359 0.77 -37.55 -2.95
CA GLU A 359 1.08 -38.78 -2.25
C GLU A 359 2.52 -39.26 -2.55
N ASP A 360 3.03 -39.08 -3.75
CA ASP A 360 4.41 -39.48 -4.10
C ASP A 360 5.43 -38.70 -3.26
N LEU A 361 5.21 -37.41 -3.09
CA LEU A 361 6.03 -36.56 -2.21
C LEU A 361 5.84 -36.94 -0.73
N ALA A 362 4.62 -37.24 -0.33
CA ALA A 362 4.33 -37.63 1.05
C ALA A 362 5.05 -38.91 1.50
N THR A 363 5.31 -39.85 0.57
CA THR A 363 6.06 -41.11 0.86
C THR A 363 7.54 -40.87 1.18
N ARG A 364 8.09 -39.68 0.88
CA ARG A 364 9.48 -39.30 1.17
C ARG A 364 9.69 -39.06 2.65
N CYS A 365 8.66 -38.60 3.36
CA CYS A 365 8.70 -38.41 4.81
C CYS A 365 8.72 -39.77 5.52
N LYS A 366 9.82 -40.06 6.23
CA LYS A 366 10.01 -41.33 6.98
C LYS A 366 9.53 -41.24 8.43
N VAL A 367 9.20 -40.04 8.92
CA VAL A 367 8.72 -39.84 10.27
C VAL A 367 7.24 -40.26 10.36
N ARG A 368 6.97 -41.20 11.23
CA ARG A 368 5.61 -41.73 11.42
C ARG A 368 4.72 -40.66 12.06
N ASN A 369 3.53 -40.48 11.52
CA ASN A 369 2.52 -39.51 11.98
C ASN A 369 2.93 -38.02 11.82
N ALA A 370 3.92 -37.69 10.98
CA ALA A 370 4.20 -36.29 10.62
C ALA A 370 2.92 -35.63 10.06
N PRO A 371 2.53 -34.44 10.57
CA PRO A 371 1.31 -33.77 10.14
C PRO A 371 1.38 -33.43 8.65
N LYS A 372 0.33 -33.78 7.89
CA LYS A 372 0.17 -33.48 6.47
C LYS A 372 -0.35 -32.04 6.30
N VAL A 373 0.55 -31.08 6.25
CA VAL A 373 0.25 -29.63 6.25
C VAL A 373 0.87 -28.89 5.08
N VAL A 374 1.78 -29.50 4.33
CA VAL A 374 2.51 -28.85 3.25
C VAL A 374 1.81 -29.05 1.91
N TYR A 375 1.38 -27.96 1.29
CA TYR A 375 0.99 -27.91 -0.12
C TYR A 375 2.23 -27.70 -0.98
N ALA A 376 2.69 -28.78 -1.62
CA ALA A 376 3.76 -28.74 -2.60
C ALA A 376 3.20 -28.22 -3.93
N ILE A 377 3.58 -27.02 -4.34
CA ILE A 377 3.13 -26.37 -5.56
C ILE A 377 4.18 -26.66 -6.65
N LYS A 378 3.77 -27.29 -7.73
CA LYS A 378 4.60 -27.47 -8.93
C LYS A 378 3.91 -26.74 -10.07
N ALA A 379 4.28 -25.49 -10.23
CA ALA A 379 3.64 -24.59 -11.15
C ALA A 379 3.94 -24.98 -12.62
N ASN A 380 2.93 -24.94 -13.47
CA ASN A 380 3.02 -25.04 -14.92
C ASN A 380 2.32 -23.83 -15.55
N ALA A 381 2.42 -23.67 -16.88
CA ALA A 381 1.87 -22.50 -17.57
C ALA A 381 0.38 -22.23 -17.26
N LYS A 382 -0.44 -23.30 -17.18
CA LYS A 382 -1.87 -23.18 -16.88
C LYS A 382 -2.09 -22.81 -15.41
N SER A 383 -1.44 -23.50 -14.47
CA SER A 383 -1.59 -23.20 -13.04
C SER A 383 -1.09 -21.79 -12.69
N ASN A 384 0.02 -21.34 -13.30
CA ASN A 384 0.49 -19.96 -13.11
C ASN A 384 -0.52 -18.93 -13.61
N ASN A 385 -1.10 -19.14 -14.81
CA ASN A 385 -2.18 -18.30 -15.32
C ASN A 385 -3.36 -18.24 -14.35
N ASP A 386 -3.81 -19.41 -13.89
CA ASP A 386 -5.01 -19.52 -13.03
C ASP A 386 -4.76 -18.86 -11.65
N MET A 387 -3.56 -19.02 -11.08
CA MET A 387 -3.16 -18.38 -9.82
C MET A 387 -3.05 -16.86 -9.97
N ALA A 388 -2.41 -16.36 -11.04
CA ALA A 388 -2.28 -14.93 -11.30
C ALA A 388 -3.64 -14.24 -11.47
N LEU A 389 -4.54 -14.84 -12.26
CA LEU A 389 -5.90 -14.34 -12.46
C LEU A 389 -6.70 -14.38 -11.16
N ALA A 390 -6.54 -15.43 -10.37
CA ALA A 390 -7.23 -15.57 -9.09
C ALA A 390 -6.75 -14.51 -8.10
N LEU A 391 -5.45 -14.26 -7.99
CA LEU A 391 -4.88 -13.23 -7.12
C LEU A 391 -5.37 -11.83 -7.53
N ARG A 392 -5.33 -11.51 -8.85
CA ARG A 392 -5.88 -10.27 -9.40
C ARG A 392 -7.35 -10.09 -9.02
N THR A 393 -8.16 -11.11 -9.25
CA THR A 393 -9.59 -11.10 -8.93
C THR A 393 -9.83 -10.94 -7.43
N GLY A 394 -9.00 -11.57 -6.58
CA GLY A 394 -9.06 -11.44 -5.12
C GLY A 394 -8.87 -10.00 -4.63
N PHE A 395 -7.94 -9.25 -5.22
CA PHE A 395 -7.79 -7.82 -4.92
C PHE A 395 -8.96 -6.99 -5.44
N GLN A 396 -9.44 -7.26 -6.65
CA GLN A 396 -10.53 -6.50 -7.27
C GLN A 396 -11.86 -6.66 -6.54
N ASN A 397 -12.19 -7.87 -6.09
CA ASN A 397 -13.45 -8.16 -5.39
C ASN A 397 -13.39 -8.00 -3.87
N GLY A 398 -12.26 -7.60 -3.31
CA GLY A 398 -12.10 -7.37 -1.88
C GLY A 398 -11.91 -8.63 -1.03
N SER A 399 -11.57 -9.76 -1.64
CA SER A 399 -11.26 -11.01 -0.91
C SER A 399 -9.87 -11.02 -0.29
N ILE A 400 -9.00 -10.07 -0.64
CA ILE A 400 -7.65 -9.92 -0.09
C ILE A 400 -7.50 -8.55 0.54
N ASN A 401 -6.95 -8.49 1.75
CA ASN A 401 -6.66 -7.25 2.46
C ASN A 401 -5.16 -7.13 2.76
N LEU A 402 -4.69 -5.90 2.79
CA LEU A 402 -3.30 -5.52 3.00
C LEU A 402 -3.17 -4.60 4.22
N LEU A 403 -1.97 -4.54 4.80
CA LEU A 403 -1.64 -3.58 5.86
C LEU A 403 -1.74 -2.13 5.33
N VAL A 404 -2.14 -1.20 6.21
CA VAL A 404 -2.21 0.23 5.93
C VAL A 404 -0.89 0.79 5.40
N SER A 405 -0.95 2.00 4.84
CA SER A 405 0.25 2.64 4.28
C SER A 405 1.29 2.96 5.35
N GLU A 406 2.56 2.91 4.98
CA GLU A 406 3.67 3.36 5.83
C GLU A 406 3.55 4.84 6.21
N SER A 407 2.86 5.66 5.42
CA SER A 407 2.57 7.05 5.79
C SER A 407 1.69 7.18 7.03
N ASP A 408 0.83 6.20 7.27
CA ASP A 408 -0.15 6.20 8.36
C ASP A 408 0.29 5.35 9.56
N VAL A 409 1.37 4.58 9.40
CA VAL A 409 1.78 3.56 10.37
C VAL A 409 2.15 4.14 11.73
N ASP A 410 2.84 5.28 11.78
CA ASP A 410 3.29 5.86 13.05
C ASP A 410 2.14 6.31 13.94
N ASP A 411 1.11 6.92 13.35
CA ASP A 411 -0.06 7.34 14.11
C ASP A 411 -0.88 6.12 14.57
N LYS A 412 -0.89 5.04 13.80
CA LYS A 412 -1.51 3.76 14.19
C LYS A 412 -0.71 3.07 15.29
N LEU A 413 0.60 2.92 15.14
CA LEU A 413 1.45 2.29 16.15
C LEU A 413 1.44 3.04 17.48
N LYS A 414 1.34 4.38 17.46
CA LYS A 414 1.12 5.19 18.68
C LYS A 414 -0.19 4.86 19.38
N SER A 415 -1.24 4.55 18.64
CA SER A 415 -2.54 4.20 19.22
C SER A 415 -2.58 2.79 19.81
N ILE A 416 -1.80 1.86 19.24
CA ILE A 416 -1.80 0.44 19.60
C ILE A 416 -0.73 0.14 20.66
N ILE A 417 0.50 0.69 20.49
CA ILE A 417 1.64 0.37 21.33
C ILE A 417 1.84 1.44 22.38
N LYS A 418 1.54 1.09 23.64
CA LYS A 418 1.77 1.97 24.78
C LYS A 418 3.26 2.33 24.90
N GLY A 419 3.57 3.62 24.82
CA GLY A 419 4.95 4.10 24.91
C GLY A 419 5.74 4.11 23.60
N TYR A 420 5.10 3.93 22.45
CA TYR A 420 5.72 3.98 21.12
C TYR A 420 6.65 5.19 20.92
N THR A 421 6.26 6.37 21.40
CA THR A 421 7.06 7.60 21.27
C THR A 421 8.39 7.57 22.03
N LYS A 422 8.54 6.66 23.01
CA LYS A 422 9.76 6.49 23.81
C LYS A 422 10.70 5.42 23.25
N LEU A 423 10.28 4.68 22.22
CA LEU A 423 11.09 3.66 21.57
C LEU A 423 12.22 4.31 20.79
N SER A 424 13.37 3.62 20.71
CA SER A 424 14.45 4.00 19.80
C SER A 424 14.02 3.87 18.35
N GLU A 425 14.67 4.56 17.41
CA GLU A 425 14.34 4.46 15.99
C GLU A 425 14.51 3.01 15.48
N ASN A 426 15.50 2.25 15.92
CA ASN A 426 15.66 0.84 15.57
C ASN A 426 14.45 0.01 15.99
N GLN A 427 13.94 0.20 17.21
CA GLN A 427 12.72 -0.49 17.67
C GLN A 427 11.48 -0.09 16.86
N LYS A 428 11.35 1.19 16.50
CA LYS A 428 10.27 1.65 15.63
C LYS A 428 10.38 1.05 14.23
N ASN A 429 11.58 0.96 13.67
CA ASN A 429 11.82 0.38 12.35
C ASN A 429 11.42 -1.11 12.31
N ILE A 430 11.72 -1.88 13.35
CA ILE A 430 11.26 -3.28 13.48
C ILE A 430 9.72 -3.34 13.45
N LEU A 431 9.05 -2.42 14.13
CA LEU A 431 7.58 -2.37 14.16
C LEU A 431 6.96 -1.91 12.84
N ARG A 432 7.65 -1.05 12.09
CA ARG A 432 7.22 -0.57 10.76
C ARG A 432 7.47 -1.58 9.63
N LEU A 433 8.40 -2.52 9.82
CA LEU A 433 8.86 -3.43 8.77
C LEU A 433 7.72 -4.16 8.03
N PRO A 434 6.69 -4.74 8.66
CA PRO A 434 5.59 -5.40 7.94
C PRO A 434 4.86 -4.47 6.96
N TYR A 435 4.73 -3.20 7.29
CA TYR A 435 4.06 -2.20 6.44
C TYR A 435 4.94 -1.80 5.25
N TYR A 436 6.25 -1.65 5.44
CA TYR A 436 7.20 -1.43 4.33
C TYR A 436 7.23 -2.61 3.37
N GLN A 437 7.22 -3.84 3.89
CA GLN A 437 7.18 -5.04 3.04
C GLN A 437 5.86 -5.14 2.25
N THR A 438 4.74 -4.71 2.83
CA THR A 438 3.47 -4.62 2.12
C THR A 438 3.53 -3.60 0.98
N SER A 439 4.15 -2.43 1.19
CA SER A 439 4.36 -1.44 0.13
C SER A 439 5.30 -1.96 -0.95
N ALA A 440 6.33 -2.71 -0.58
CA ALA A 440 7.21 -3.39 -1.53
C ALA A 440 6.47 -4.44 -2.37
N LEU A 441 5.55 -5.21 -1.79
CA LEU A 441 4.65 -6.11 -2.54
C LEU A 441 3.81 -5.34 -3.56
N ILE A 442 3.18 -4.24 -3.15
CA ILE A 442 2.39 -3.42 -4.08
C ILE A 442 3.27 -2.92 -5.23
N ASN A 443 4.49 -2.48 -4.93
CA ASN A 443 5.45 -2.05 -5.95
C ASN A 443 5.81 -3.18 -6.93
N GLU A 444 6.01 -4.41 -6.45
CA GLU A 444 6.21 -5.56 -7.34
C GLU A 444 4.98 -5.77 -8.24
N LEU A 445 3.78 -5.86 -7.64
CA LEU A 445 2.53 -6.15 -8.35
C LEU A 445 2.23 -5.16 -9.49
N ILE A 446 2.40 -3.85 -9.25
CA ILE A 446 2.11 -2.83 -10.28
C ILE A 446 3.14 -2.77 -11.41
N ASN A 447 4.32 -3.34 -11.19
CA ASN A 447 5.40 -3.37 -12.19
C ASN A 447 5.55 -4.72 -12.88
N LEU A 448 4.69 -5.69 -12.57
CA LEU A 448 4.67 -6.94 -13.30
C LEU A 448 4.20 -6.71 -14.74
N GLU A 449 4.99 -7.20 -15.67
CA GLU A 449 4.63 -7.30 -17.08
C GLU A 449 3.93 -8.64 -17.33
N HIS A 450 3.13 -8.70 -18.36
CA HIS A 450 2.52 -9.97 -18.77
C HIS A 450 2.48 -10.10 -20.29
N ASP A 451 2.71 -11.32 -20.75
CA ASP A 451 2.49 -11.71 -22.13
C ASP A 451 1.28 -12.66 -22.20
N VAL A 452 0.55 -12.61 -23.29
CA VAL A 452 -0.51 -13.57 -23.58
C VAL A 452 -0.01 -14.53 -24.67
N SER A 453 0.14 -15.81 -24.35
CA SER A 453 0.52 -16.84 -25.30
C SER A 453 -0.44 -18.02 -25.20
N ASN A 454 -1.01 -18.44 -26.32
CA ASN A 454 -2.01 -19.52 -26.38
C ASN A 454 -3.22 -19.30 -25.43
N GLY A 455 -3.63 -18.06 -25.23
CA GLY A 455 -4.71 -17.70 -24.32
C GLY A 455 -4.36 -17.78 -22.82
N LEU A 456 -3.11 -17.99 -22.47
CA LEU A 456 -2.61 -18.00 -21.09
C LEU A 456 -1.75 -16.77 -20.83
N ILE A 457 -1.95 -16.16 -19.66
CA ILE A 457 -1.11 -15.07 -19.16
C ILE A 457 0.17 -15.65 -18.58
N LYS A 458 1.30 -15.12 -19.01
CA LYS A 458 2.60 -15.38 -18.43
C LYS A 458 3.11 -14.11 -17.77
N VAL A 459 3.16 -14.11 -16.45
CA VAL A 459 3.67 -12.98 -15.65
C VAL A 459 5.19 -12.97 -15.67
N LYS A 460 5.78 -11.79 -15.82
CA LYS A 460 7.22 -11.56 -15.84
C LYS A 460 7.58 -10.37 -14.96
N GLU A 461 8.76 -10.44 -14.37
CA GLU A 461 9.39 -9.26 -13.77
C GLU A 461 9.93 -8.33 -14.85
N LYS A 462 9.81 -7.04 -14.63
CA LYS A 462 10.50 -6.04 -15.42
C LYS A 462 12.00 -6.11 -15.16
N SER A 463 12.83 -5.83 -16.18
CA SER A 463 14.29 -5.89 -16.06
C SER A 463 14.79 -5.11 -14.84
N GLY A 464 15.58 -5.76 -13.98
CA GLY A 464 16.11 -5.19 -12.73
C GLY A 464 15.13 -5.14 -11.55
N MET A 465 13.93 -5.71 -11.70
CA MET A 465 12.93 -5.78 -10.61
C MET A 465 12.76 -7.22 -10.12
N ARG A 466 12.15 -7.35 -8.93
CA ARG A 466 11.85 -8.63 -8.27
C ARG A 466 10.37 -8.97 -8.39
N LYS A 467 10.05 -10.26 -8.23
CA LYS A 467 8.67 -10.77 -8.11
C LYS A 467 8.51 -11.77 -6.95
N ASP A 468 9.47 -11.83 -6.04
CA ASP A 468 9.52 -12.86 -4.99
C ASP A 468 8.34 -12.73 -4.02
N ARG A 469 7.96 -11.49 -3.66
CA ARG A 469 6.79 -11.21 -2.81
C ARG A 469 5.49 -11.57 -3.52
N TYR A 470 5.41 -11.25 -4.83
CA TYR A 470 4.27 -11.65 -5.66
C TYR A 470 4.12 -13.17 -5.68
N SER A 471 5.18 -13.92 -6.01
CA SER A 471 5.12 -15.39 -6.12
C SER A 471 4.74 -16.02 -4.78
N SER A 472 5.37 -15.59 -3.68
CA SER A 472 5.01 -16.06 -2.34
C SER A 472 3.54 -15.80 -2.00
N THR A 473 3.06 -14.56 -2.26
CA THR A 473 1.65 -14.18 -2.03
C THR A 473 0.69 -15.01 -2.90
N GLU A 474 1.03 -15.23 -4.15
CA GLU A 474 0.26 -16.03 -5.10
C GLU A 474 0.09 -17.49 -4.62
N TYR A 475 1.16 -18.12 -4.16
CA TYR A 475 1.12 -19.49 -3.63
C TYR A 475 0.25 -19.58 -2.36
N GLY A 476 0.37 -18.62 -1.44
CA GLY A 476 -0.45 -18.60 -0.23
C GLY A 476 -1.93 -18.43 -0.56
N TYR A 477 -2.27 -17.49 -1.43
CA TYR A 477 -3.65 -17.27 -1.85
C TYR A 477 -4.25 -18.47 -2.59
N TYR A 478 -3.45 -19.18 -3.39
CA TYR A 478 -3.86 -20.45 -3.97
C TYR A 478 -4.31 -21.45 -2.90
N VAL A 479 -3.57 -21.61 -1.80
CA VAL A 479 -3.97 -22.50 -0.69
C VAL A 479 -5.25 -22.01 -0.03
N VAL A 480 -5.42 -20.69 0.20
CA VAL A 480 -6.69 -20.12 0.70
C VAL A 480 -7.86 -20.51 -0.18
N GLN A 481 -7.70 -20.46 -1.51
CA GLN A 481 -8.75 -20.90 -2.45
C GLN A 481 -9.03 -22.41 -2.37
N GLN A 482 -7.99 -23.26 -2.23
CA GLN A 482 -8.18 -24.70 -2.04
C GLN A 482 -8.96 -25.00 -0.74
N LEU A 483 -8.74 -24.24 0.32
CA LEU A 483 -9.52 -24.35 1.55
C LEU A 483 -10.98 -23.92 1.34
N ALA A 484 -11.23 -22.82 0.61
CA ALA A 484 -12.58 -22.37 0.27
C ALA A 484 -13.38 -23.42 -0.54
N LEU A 485 -12.71 -24.12 -1.47
CA LEU A 485 -13.34 -25.20 -2.22
C LEU A 485 -13.80 -26.36 -1.32
N LYS A 486 -13.10 -26.62 -0.21
CA LYS A 486 -13.47 -27.66 0.76
C LYS A 486 -14.67 -27.29 1.64
N LEU A 487 -14.98 -26.00 1.80
CA LEU A 487 -16.16 -25.52 2.54
C LEU A 487 -17.46 -25.72 1.73
N LYS A 488 -17.37 -25.66 0.41
CA LYS A 488 -18.55 -25.83 -0.44
C LYS A 488 -19.09 -27.25 -0.31
N PRO A 489 -20.40 -27.45 -0.05
CA PRO A 489 -20.99 -28.77 0.00
C PRO A 489 -20.69 -29.49 -1.31
N LYS A 490 -20.23 -30.74 -1.25
CA LYS A 490 -20.13 -31.58 -2.43
C LYS A 490 -21.56 -31.74 -2.96
N ASN A 491 -21.94 -30.92 -3.92
CA ASN A 491 -23.16 -31.15 -4.67
C ASN A 491 -23.02 -32.49 -5.38
N ASN A 492 -23.60 -33.53 -4.79
CA ASN A 492 -23.96 -34.74 -5.52
C ASN A 492 -25.08 -34.36 -6.50
N THR A 493 -24.80 -33.50 -7.45
CA THR A 493 -25.61 -33.39 -8.66
C THR A 493 -25.31 -34.66 -9.47
N MET A 494 -26.02 -35.75 -9.13
CA MET A 494 -26.39 -36.71 -10.15
C MET A 494 -26.93 -35.88 -11.32
N SER A 495 -26.20 -35.95 -12.45
CA SER A 495 -26.60 -35.22 -13.65
C SER A 495 -28.07 -35.57 -13.94
N LEU A 496 -28.85 -34.55 -14.28
CA LEU A 496 -30.24 -34.76 -14.74
C LEU A 496 -30.32 -35.77 -15.89
N ILE A 497 -29.19 -36.08 -16.56
CA ILE A 497 -29.04 -37.04 -17.61
C ILE A 497 -29.14 -38.49 -17.08
N ASP A 498 -28.71 -38.76 -15.83
CA ASP A 498 -28.82 -40.10 -15.21
C ASP A 498 -30.25 -40.44 -14.72
N LYS A 499 -31.16 -39.45 -14.71
CA LYS A 499 -32.57 -39.63 -14.35
C LYS A 499 -33.53 -39.74 -15.52
N LEU A 500 -33.03 -39.68 -16.76
CA LEU A 500 -33.89 -39.91 -17.93
C LEU A 500 -34.01 -41.44 -18.13
N PRO A 501 -35.23 -42.00 -18.09
CA PRO A 501 -35.42 -43.41 -18.38
C PRO A 501 -35.02 -43.67 -19.83
N MET A 502 -34.06 -44.58 -20.01
CA MET A 502 -33.67 -45.08 -21.32
C MET A 502 -34.91 -45.74 -21.93
N ARG A 503 -35.57 -45.08 -22.89
CA ARG A 503 -36.57 -45.70 -23.71
C ARG A 503 -35.90 -46.72 -24.59
N ALA A 504 -36.28 -48.00 -24.37
CA ALA A 504 -35.88 -49.13 -25.18
C ALA A 504 -36.15 -48.86 -26.67
N GLY A 505 -35.14 -49.14 -27.49
CA GLY A 505 -35.17 -48.88 -28.91
C GLY A 505 -36.31 -49.61 -29.63
N ARG A 506 -37.05 -48.88 -30.43
CA ARG A 506 -37.83 -49.47 -31.53
C ARG A 506 -36.92 -49.62 -32.74
N ARG A 507 -36.70 -50.85 -33.14
CA ARG A 507 -36.15 -51.21 -34.46
C ARG A 507 -37.09 -50.67 -35.53
N PHE A 508 -36.59 -49.79 -36.38
CA PHE A 508 -37.23 -49.55 -37.68
C PHE A 508 -36.62 -50.55 -38.67
N SER A 509 -37.46 -51.47 -39.15
CA SER A 509 -37.22 -52.31 -40.31
C SER A 509 -37.41 -51.44 -41.56
N SER A 510 -36.50 -51.72 -42.50
CA SER A 510 -36.47 -51.28 -43.89
C SER A 510 -37.80 -51.26 -44.64
N PHE A 511 -38.02 -50.17 -45.35
CA PHE A 511 -38.47 -50.16 -46.75
C PHE A 511 -37.86 -48.95 -47.43
#